data_9de9785475b0c07b512f3a9bcd239c7e
#
_entry.id   9de9785475b0c07b512f3a9bcd239c7e
#
_cell.length_a   1.000
_cell.length_b   1.000
_cell.length_c   1.000
_cell.angle_alpha   90.00
_cell.angle_beta   90.00
_cell.angle_gamma   90.00
#
_symmetry.space_group_name_H-M   'P 1'
#
loop_
_entity.id
_entity.type
_entity.pdbx_description
1 polymer ?
#
loop_
_entity_poly.entity_id
_entity_poly.type
_entity_poly.pdbx_seq_one_letter_code
_entity_poly.pdbx_strand_id
1 'polypeptide(L)'
;DAVCELEMRKAQLAVKREMIDAAFAAAAVKLTKISEQEYANMMLKLLEDCASLGDGEITVAPLYSGCFSALLDQIEEKSGARIKLAGEDKELNGGFVYNAGGMQVSCTFESILRQQRDKLEMGVHDLLFGGE
;
A
#
# COMPACT_ATOMS: atom_id res chain seq x y z
N ASP A 1 -8.52 -11.63 40.07
CA ASP A 1 -9.73 -12.38 39.81
C ASP A 1 -10.18 -12.25 38.34
N ALA A 2 -11.22 -12.92 37.97
CA ALA A 2 -11.69 -12.94 36.59
C ALA A 2 -12.11 -11.58 36.06
N VAL A 3 -12.67 -10.71 36.90
CA VAL A 3 -13.06 -9.34 36.52
C VAL A 3 -11.81 -8.50 36.24
N CYS A 4 -10.79 -8.62 37.08
CA CYS A 4 -9.53 -7.92 36.94
C CYS A 4 -8.80 -8.33 35.65
N GLU A 5 -8.78 -9.62 35.36
CA GLU A 5 -8.18 -10.15 34.13
C GLU A 5 -8.90 -9.65 32.88
N LEU A 6 -10.23 -9.59 32.92
CA LEU A 6 -11.00 -9.07 31.79
C LEU A 6 -10.73 -7.59 31.55
N GLU A 7 -10.65 -6.80 32.62
CA GLU A 7 -10.32 -5.38 32.50
C GLU A 7 -8.90 -5.14 31.96
N MET A 8 -7.94 -5.96 32.36
CA MET A 8 -6.58 -5.91 31.83
C MET A 8 -6.55 -6.19 30.34
N ARG A 9 -7.29 -7.21 29.89
CA ARG A 9 -7.38 -7.54 28.45
C ARG A 9 -8.02 -6.41 27.65
N LYS A 10 -9.08 -5.79 28.18
CA LYS A 10 -9.72 -4.62 27.55
C LYS A 10 -8.74 -3.45 27.44
N ALA A 11 -7.97 -3.19 28.47
CA ALA A 11 -6.96 -2.13 28.48
C ALA A 11 -5.87 -2.41 27.44
N GLN A 12 -5.39 -3.65 27.34
CA GLN A 12 -4.42 -4.06 26.33
C GLN A 12 -4.93 -3.88 24.91
N LEU A 13 -6.20 -4.24 24.64
CA LEU A 13 -6.82 -4.05 23.34
C LEU A 13 -6.97 -2.57 22.98
N ALA A 14 -7.29 -1.73 23.95
CA ALA A 14 -7.39 -0.29 23.75
C ALA A 14 -6.03 0.31 23.40
N VAL A 15 -4.97 -0.08 24.11
CA VAL A 15 -3.58 0.34 23.81
C VAL A 15 -3.18 -0.12 22.42
N LYS A 16 -3.48 -1.35 22.04
CA LYS A 16 -3.20 -1.90 20.72
C LYS A 16 -3.85 -1.05 19.62
N ARG A 17 -5.14 -0.70 19.78
CA ARG A 17 -5.84 0.16 18.82
C ARG A 17 -5.22 1.53 18.72
N GLU A 18 -4.89 2.16 19.84
CA GLU A 18 -4.24 3.46 19.86
C GLU A 18 -2.90 3.45 19.12
N MET A 19 -2.10 2.41 19.34
CA MET A 19 -0.80 2.25 18.66
C MET A 19 -0.98 2.09 17.15
N ILE A 20 -1.94 1.27 16.73
CA ILE A 20 -2.24 1.05 15.31
C ILE A 20 -2.75 2.33 14.66
N ASP A 21 -3.69 3.01 15.29
CA ASP A 21 -4.27 4.26 14.77
C ASP A 21 -3.21 5.35 14.65
N ALA A 22 -2.33 5.49 15.63
CA ALA A 22 -1.24 6.47 15.60
C ALA A 22 -0.25 6.16 14.48
N ALA A 23 0.16 4.90 14.33
CA ALA A 23 1.08 4.49 13.27
C ALA A 23 0.45 4.64 11.87
N PHE A 24 -0.83 4.31 11.74
CA PHE A 24 -1.58 4.48 10.50
C PHE A 24 -1.69 5.95 10.12
N ALA A 25 -2.02 6.82 11.07
CA ALA A 25 -2.10 8.25 10.83
C ALA A 25 -0.75 8.84 10.41
N ALA A 26 0.35 8.40 11.05
CA ALA A 26 1.70 8.83 10.70
C ALA A 26 2.06 8.38 9.26
N ALA A 27 1.72 7.16 8.88
CA ALA A 27 1.94 6.65 7.53
C ALA A 27 1.14 7.44 6.50
N ALA A 28 -0.12 7.75 6.79
CA ALA A 28 -0.96 8.55 5.90
C ALA A 28 -0.38 9.95 5.68
N VAL A 29 0.10 10.60 6.74
CA VAL A 29 0.74 11.91 6.65
C VAL A 29 2.01 11.84 5.79
N LYS A 30 2.83 10.82 5.96
CA LYS A 30 4.03 10.62 5.12
C LYS A 30 3.69 10.51 3.65
N LEU A 31 2.62 9.79 3.31
CA LEU A 31 2.20 9.64 1.92
C LEU A 31 1.73 10.96 1.31
N THR A 32 1.08 11.83 2.09
CA THR A 32 0.65 13.16 1.59
C THR A 32 1.82 14.09 1.32
N LYS A 33 2.96 13.87 1.96
CA LYS A 33 4.17 14.69 1.83
C LYS A 33 5.26 14.04 0.99
N ILE A 34 4.96 12.96 0.33
CA ILE A 34 5.93 12.22 -0.45
C ILE A 34 6.46 13.07 -1.63
N SER A 35 7.77 13.05 -1.86
CA SER A 35 8.36 13.70 -3.02
C SER A 35 8.09 12.91 -4.30
N GLU A 36 8.22 13.56 -5.46
CA GLU A 36 8.04 12.89 -6.75
C GLU A 36 9.02 11.72 -6.90
N GLN A 37 10.27 11.89 -6.48
CA GLN A 37 11.27 10.84 -6.59
C GLN A 37 10.96 9.64 -5.69
N GLU A 38 10.56 9.89 -4.45
CA GLU A 38 10.16 8.83 -3.52
C GLU A 38 8.94 8.09 -4.04
N TYR A 39 7.97 8.83 -4.57
CA TYR A 39 6.77 8.29 -5.19
C TYR A 39 7.13 7.40 -6.38
N ALA A 40 7.99 7.89 -7.28
CA ALA A 40 8.43 7.13 -8.45
C ALA A 40 9.13 5.83 -8.03
N ASN A 41 10.01 5.88 -7.03
CA ASN A 41 10.70 4.69 -6.52
C ASN A 41 9.71 3.67 -5.94
N MET A 42 8.73 4.14 -5.19
CA MET A 42 7.68 3.28 -4.63
C MET A 42 6.85 2.63 -5.73
N MET A 43 6.40 3.43 -6.70
CA MET A 43 5.60 2.95 -7.82
C MET A 43 6.38 1.97 -8.70
N LEU A 44 7.67 2.21 -8.89
CA LEU A 44 8.53 1.29 -9.64
C LEU A 44 8.54 -0.11 -9.01
N LYS A 45 8.67 -0.20 -7.71
CA LYS A 45 8.64 -1.48 -6.99
C LYS A 45 7.30 -2.19 -7.16
N LEU A 46 6.20 -1.45 -7.05
CA LEU A 46 4.87 -2.00 -7.24
C LEU A 46 4.65 -2.47 -8.68
N LEU A 47 5.15 -1.71 -9.65
CA LEU A 47 5.09 -2.09 -11.07
C LEU A 47 5.92 -3.35 -11.35
N GLU A 48 7.08 -3.49 -10.72
CA GLU A 48 7.90 -4.70 -10.85
C GLU A 48 7.13 -5.93 -10.35
N ASP A 49 6.43 -5.81 -9.24
CA ASP A 49 5.58 -6.88 -8.71
C ASP A 49 4.44 -7.21 -9.67
N CYS A 50 3.79 -6.19 -10.26
CA CYS A 50 2.74 -6.39 -11.27
C CYS A 50 3.30 -7.00 -12.55
N ALA A 51 4.50 -6.62 -12.95
CA ALA A 51 5.14 -7.14 -14.16
C ALA A 51 5.39 -8.65 -14.08
N SER A 52 5.59 -9.18 -12.88
CA SER A 52 5.73 -10.62 -12.67
C SER A 52 4.44 -11.39 -12.98
N LEU A 53 3.30 -10.70 -12.98
CA LEU A 53 2.00 -11.28 -13.31
C LEU A 53 1.72 -11.28 -14.84
N GLY A 54 2.49 -10.52 -15.61
CA GLY A 54 2.40 -10.46 -17.07
C GLY A 54 1.99 -9.10 -17.61
N ASP A 55 1.64 -9.07 -18.89
CA ASP A 55 1.21 -7.85 -19.57
C ASP A 55 -0.16 -7.41 -19.06
N GLY A 56 -0.39 -6.11 -19.05
CA GLY A 56 -1.67 -5.56 -18.61
C GLY A 56 -1.76 -4.06 -18.85
N GLU A 57 -2.70 -3.44 -18.15
CA GLU A 57 -2.94 -1.99 -18.21
C GLU A 57 -3.00 -1.42 -16.81
N ILE A 58 -2.60 -0.16 -16.68
CA ILE A 58 -2.74 0.56 -15.41
C ILE A 58 -3.56 1.83 -15.60
N THR A 59 -4.37 2.13 -14.59
CA THR A 59 -5.05 3.40 -14.42
C THR A 59 -4.39 4.11 -13.24
N VAL A 60 -3.90 5.31 -13.44
CA VAL A 60 -3.08 6.03 -12.47
C VAL A 60 -3.84 7.17 -11.80
N ALA A 61 -3.43 7.50 -10.57
CA ALA A 61 -3.91 8.68 -9.88
C ALA A 61 -3.30 9.95 -10.49
N PRO A 62 -3.95 11.12 -10.32
CA PRO A 62 -3.41 12.38 -10.82
C PRO A 62 -2.07 12.78 -10.21
N LEU A 63 -1.80 12.36 -8.98
CA LEU A 63 -0.58 12.70 -8.26
C LEU A 63 0.65 12.19 -9.01
N TYR A 64 1.50 13.11 -9.46
CA TYR A 64 2.74 12.80 -10.19
C TYR A 64 2.54 11.83 -11.38
N SER A 65 1.39 11.93 -12.05
CA SER A 65 1.02 10.99 -13.11
C SER A 65 2.04 10.94 -14.25
N GLY A 66 2.75 12.02 -14.50
CA GLY A 66 3.77 12.08 -15.55
C GLY A 66 4.97 11.15 -15.35
N CYS A 67 5.21 10.68 -14.14
CA CYS A 67 6.35 9.78 -13.89
C CYS A 67 6.11 8.35 -14.41
N PHE A 68 4.87 7.96 -14.62
CA PHE A 68 4.54 6.58 -15.00
C PHE A 68 5.05 6.19 -16.39
N SER A 69 5.09 7.12 -17.34
CA SER A 69 5.64 6.84 -18.69
C SER A 69 7.07 6.30 -18.62
N ALA A 70 7.93 6.97 -17.87
CA ALA A 70 9.31 6.55 -17.69
C ALA A 70 9.42 5.23 -16.92
N LEU A 71 8.57 5.05 -15.90
CA LEU A 71 8.55 3.83 -15.11
C LEU A 71 8.13 2.63 -15.94
N LEU A 72 7.12 2.78 -16.79
CA LEU A 72 6.66 1.71 -17.67
C LEU A 72 7.72 1.30 -18.69
N ASP A 73 8.48 2.27 -19.24
CA ASP A 73 9.59 1.99 -20.12
C ASP A 73 10.69 1.19 -19.41
N GLN A 74 11.01 1.55 -18.18
CA GLN A 74 11.98 0.81 -17.37
C GLN A 74 11.52 -0.63 -17.09
N ILE A 75 10.25 -0.83 -16.82
CA ILE A 75 9.68 -2.15 -16.56
C ILE A 75 9.76 -3.02 -17.81
N GLU A 76 9.45 -2.48 -18.99
CA GLU A 76 9.55 -3.20 -20.24
C GLU A 76 10.99 -3.62 -20.53
N GLU A 77 11.96 -2.74 -20.28
CA GLU A 77 13.37 -3.07 -20.45
C GLU A 77 13.86 -4.17 -19.51
N LYS A 78 13.43 -4.12 -18.23
CA LYS A 78 13.91 -5.06 -17.21
C LYS A 78 13.21 -6.41 -17.27
N SER A 79 11.91 -6.44 -17.48
CA SER A 79 11.10 -7.66 -17.36
C SER A 79 10.54 -8.14 -18.68
N GLY A 80 10.52 -7.30 -19.70
CA GLY A 80 9.88 -7.59 -20.98
C GLY A 80 8.35 -7.51 -20.93
N ALA A 81 7.76 -7.24 -19.77
CA ALA A 81 6.31 -7.12 -19.64
C ALA A 81 5.85 -5.78 -20.22
N ARG A 82 4.79 -5.80 -21.01
CA ARG A 82 4.20 -4.62 -21.61
C ARG A 82 2.99 -4.19 -20.80
N ILE A 83 3.20 -3.19 -19.95
CA ILE A 83 2.12 -2.60 -19.18
C ILE A 83 1.80 -1.25 -19.82
N LYS A 84 0.54 -1.09 -20.23
CA LYS A 84 0.07 0.11 -20.91
C LYS A 84 -0.61 1.05 -19.93
N LEU A 85 -0.46 2.35 -20.15
CA LEU A 85 -1.18 3.37 -19.42
C LEU A 85 -2.59 3.52 -20.02
N ALA A 86 -3.59 3.01 -19.32
CA ALA A 86 -4.97 3.04 -19.79
C ALA A 86 -5.61 4.42 -19.62
N GLY A 87 -5.26 5.13 -18.56
CA GLY A 87 -5.82 6.44 -18.27
C GLY A 87 -5.54 6.91 -16.85
N GLU A 88 -6.20 8.00 -16.48
CA GLU A 88 -6.06 8.65 -15.20
C GLU A 88 -7.42 8.66 -14.49
N ASP A 89 -7.46 8.26 -13.23
CA ASP A 89 -8.67 8.28 -12.41
C ASP A 89 -8.53 9.35 -11.33
N LYS A 90 -9.35 10.38 -11.43
CA LYS A 90 -9.32 11.52 -10.50
C LYS A 90 -9.78 11.16 -9.09
N GLU A 91 -10.46 10.06 -8.92
CA GLU A 91 -10.91 9.59 -7.60
C GLU A 91 -9.80 8.94 -6.79
N LEU A 92 -8.71 8.52 -7.45
CA LEU A 92 -7.56 7.94 -6.78
C LEU A 92 -6.69 9.03 -6.14
N ASN A 93 -6.31 8.84 -4.89
CA ASN A 93 -5.48 9.80 -4.16
C ASN A 93 -3.99 9.62 -4.42
N GLY A 94 -3.58 8.50 -4.95
CA GLY A 94 -2.21 8.19 -5.30
C GLY A 94 -2.10 6.72 -5.69
N GLY A 95 -1.08 6.39 -6.48
CA GLY A 95 -0.85 5.04 -6.94
C GLY A 95 -1.53 4.70 -8.25
N PHE A 96 -1.83 3.44 -8.45
CA PHE A 96 -2.42 2.96 -9.69
C PHE A 96 -3.22 1.67 -9.44
N VAL A 97 -4.04 1.31 -10.44
CA VAL A 97 -4.76 0.04 -10.46
C VAL A 97 -4.30 -0.73 -11.70
N TYR A 98 -3.81 -1.95 -11.49
CA TYR A 98 -3.34 -2.85 -12.56
C TYR A 98 -4.46 -3.81 -12.96
N ASN A 99 -4.71 -3.91 -14.25
CA ASN A 99 -5.70 -4.83 -14.82
C ASN A 99 -5.06 -5.73 -15.87
N ALA A 100 -5.24 -7.02 -15.73
CA ALA A 100 -4.73 -8.01 -16.68
C ALA A 100 -5.67 -9.21 -16.78
N GLY A 101 -6.29 -9.41 -17.93
CA GLY A 101 -7.08 -10.60 -18.20
C GLY A 101 -8.17 -10.92 -17.19
N GLY A 102 -8.90 -9.92 -16.71
CA GLY A 102 -9.94 -10.11 -15.72
C GLY A 102 -9.45 -10.05 -14.25
N MET A 103 -8.14 -9.97 -14.06
CA MET A 103 -7.54 -9.79 -12.74
C MET A 103 -7.26 -8.31 -12.49
N GLN A 104 -7.56 -7.84 -11.28
CA GLN A 104 -7.33 -6.47 -10.89
C GLN A 104 -6.49 -6.43 -9.61
N VAL A 105 -5.42 -5.65 -9.63
CA VAL A 105 -4.56 -5.43 -8.45
C VAL A 105 -4.55 -3.94 -8.14
N SER A 106 -5.00 -3.59 -6.94
CA SER A 106 -5.00 -2.20 -6.48
C SER A 106 -3.68 -1.87 -5.80
N CYS A 107 -2.94 -0.93 -6.38
CA CYS A 107 -1.70 -0.39 -5.81
C CYS A 107 -1.87 1.09 -5.48
N THR A 108 -2.99 1.44 -4.88
CA THR A 108 -3.32 2.80 -4.47
C THR A 108 -2.83 3.08 -3.05
N PHE A 109 -2.78 4.34 -2.66
CA PHE A 109 -2.42 4.70 -1.28
C PHE A 109 -3.34 4.03 -0.26
N GLU A 110 -4.63 3.94 -0.57
CA GLU A 110 -5.59 3.25 0.30
C GLU A 110 -5.22 1.77 0.49
N SER A 111 -4.86 1.09 -0.60
CA SER A 111 -4.44 -0.31 -0.55
C SER A 111 -3.14 -0.48 0.22
N ILE A 112 -2.17 0.41 0.01
CA ILE A 112 -0.89 0.40 0.71
C ILE A 112 -1.12 0.60 2.21
N LEU A 113 -1.95 1.56 2.58
CA LEU A 113 -2.27 1.84 3.99
C LEU A 113 -3.00 0.65 4.63
N ARG A 114 -3.90 0.01 3.90
CA ARG A 114 -4.60 -1.18 4.39
C ARG A 114 -3.64 -2.32 4.66
N GLN A 115 -2.71 -2.59 3.76
CA GLN A 115 -1.67 -3.59 3.96
C GLN A 115 -0.78 -3.27 5.15
N GLN A 116 -0.40 -2.00 5.31
CA GLN A 116 0.38 -1.55 6.46
C GLN A 116 -0.38 -1.72 7.76
N ARG A 117 -1.68 -1.44 7.76
CA ARG A 117 -2.52 -1.65 8.94
C ARG A 117 -2.56 -3.11 9.34
N ASP A 118 -2.73 -4.02 8.38
CA ASP A 118 -2.74 -5.46 8.63
C ASP A 118 -1.40 -5.93 9.23
N LYS A 119 -0.28 -5.45 8.69
CA LYS A 119 1.05 -5.75 9.23
C LYS A 119 1.23 -5.21 10.64
N LEU A 120 0.75 -3.99 10.91
CA LEU A 120 0.81 -3.38 12.23
C LEU A 120 -0.02 -4.15 13.24
N GLU A 121 -1.19 -4.62 12.86
CA GLU A 121 -2.03 -5.45 13.72
C GLU A 121 -1.33 -6.74 14.11
N MET A 122 -0.69 -7.41 13.16
CA MET A 122 0.09 -8.61 13.43
C MET A 122 1.29 -8.32 14.33
N GLY A 123 2.05 -7.27 14.01
CA GLY A 123 3.23 -6.89 14.80
C GLY A 123 2.89 -6.49 16.22
N VAL A 124 1.81 -5.75 16.42
CA VAL A 124 1.36 -5.36 17.77
C VAL A 124 0.85 -6.58 18.53
N HIS A 125 0.15 -7.49 17.85
CA HIS A 125 -0.30 -8.74 18.45
C HIS A 125 0.90 -9.55 18.98
N ASP A 126 1.92 -9.74 18.18
CA ASP A 126 3.12 -10.48 18.56
C ASP A 126 3.84 -9.82 19.73
N LEU A 127 3.89 -8.48 19.75
CA LEU A 127 4.52 -7.72 20.82
C LEU A 127 3.76 -7.87 22.15
N LEU A 128 2.43 -7.82 22.11
CA LEU A 128 1.59 -7.86 23.31
C LEU A 128 1.30 -9.27 23.81
N PHE A 129 1.22 -10.25 22.91
CA PHE A 129 0.77 -11.61 23.25
C PHE A 129 1.84 -12.67 23.06
N GLY A 130 3.07 -12.26 22.80
CA GLY A 130 4.23 -13.15 22.87
C GLY A 130 4.35 -14.21 21.79
N GLY A 131 3.80 -13.99 20.63
CA GLY A 131 3.98 -14.91 19.50
C GLY A 131 3.28 -16.26 19.65
N GLU A 132 2.20 -16.29 20.37
CA GLU A 132 1.40 -17.50 20.57
C GLU A 132 0.67 -17.96 19.32
#